data_6e3e2bc435af1151c9b48154b1c353da
#
_entry.id   6e3e2bc435af1151c9b48154b1c353da
#
_cell.length_a   1.000
_cell.length_b   1.000
_cell.length_c   1.000
_cell.angle_alpha   90.00
_cell.angle_beta   90.00
_cell.angle_gamma   90.00
#
_symmetry.space_group_name_H-M   'P 1'
#
loop_
_entity.id
_entity.type
_entity.pdbx_description
1 polymer ?
#
loop_
_entity_poly.entity_id
_entity_poly.type
_entity_poly.pdbx_seq_one_letter_code
_entity_poly.pdbx_strand_id
1 'polypeptide(L)'
;MKKKNIGLIAGIVLLVVLCVVYFVLHNHNANSSEADSTDTATTAFETDTDKLTELTVTTEGQSYTFTKSDDKWSYSADASFPLDQSNFEELAGKLKSISSDRELKDVEAVSEYGLDAPAVQVSIKNSDDETHTLEFGAVNDMTSNCYMTIDKDTSKIYMVASDLETAFNFNLSDLAEKESFPSITATTVTKLTVEKQGEEAEVIEKSDSASTGWSYTKGSTQRDIDSSNTSNLLNGISSLSWGSFVSADTSKLAEYGLDAPTKITIDYQVTETKDSDDSDTSTSEDGTSEDSSSNEDAENDSDSDSTTETVTTNKQEVLLLGGQDSSGNYYAKLESQSNIYTISSSSVESFLNIDVKTLVSNYVSNYIFADLDRVTIQKDGESYEFTKTTEEKAKEKDDSDDSKSEDSDTETVTTYFMN
;
A
#
# COMPACT_ATOMS: atom_id res chain seq x y z
N MET A 1 43.94 47.37 28.79
CA MET A 1 42.69 46.62 28.58
C MET A 1 41.53 47.45 28.00
N LYS A 2 41.73 48.56 27.28
CA LYS A 2 40.63 49.41 26.80
C LYS A 2 40.46 49.46 25.27
N LYS A 3 41.27 48.75 24.47
CA LYS A 3 41.15 48.79 22.97
C LYS A 3 40.37 47.65 22.35
N LYS A 4 40.03 46.56 23.08
CA LYS A 4 39.25 45.40 22.54
C LYS A 4 37.74 45.64 22.50
N ASN A 5 37.22 46.53 23.33
CA ASN A 5 35.75 46.77 23.41
C ASN A 5 35.25 47.82 22.40
N ILE A 6 36.17 48.64 21.81
CA ILE A 6 35.78 49.66 20.80
C ILE A 6 35.34 48.98 19.49
N GLY A 7 35.98 47.89 19.06
CA GLY A 7 35.58 47.13 17.87
C GLY A 7 34.23 46.45 18.00
N LEU A 8 33.92 45.95 19.18
CA LEU A 8 32.63 45.28 19.46
C LEU A 8 31.49 46.31 19.50
N ILE A 9 31.72 47.49 20.11
CA ILE A 9 30.74 48.60 20.13
C ILE A 9 30.51 49.13 18.70
N ALA A 10 31.58 49.31 17.91
CA ALA A 10 31.47 49.73 16.52
C ALA A 10 30.69 48.71 15.63
N GLY A 11 30.90 47.41 15.89
CA GLY A 11 30.14 46.34 15.20
C GLY A 11 28.63 46.35 15.53
N ILE A 12 28.30 46.57 16.82
CA ILE A 12 26.89 46.68 17.25
C ILE A 12 26.23 47.93 16.69
N VAL A 13 26.92 49.05 16.68
CA VAL A 13 26.39 50.30 16.07
C VAL A 13 26.18 50.14 14.59
N LEU A 14 27.10 49.46 13.87
CA LEU A 14 26.93 49.18 12.41
C LEU A 14 25.72 48.27 12.19
N LEU A 15 25.51 47.25 13.00
CA LEU A 15 24.38 46.33 12.89
C LEU A 15 23.05 47.06 13.13
N VAL A 16 23.00 47.93 14.16
CA VAL A 16 21.82 48.75 14.42
C VAL A 16 21.51 49.68 13.27
N VAL A 17 22.55 50.33 12.69
CA VAL A 17 22.38 51.19 11.52
C VAL A 17 21.88 50.40 10.30
N LEU A 18 22.42 49.18 10.06
CA LEU A 18 21.94 48.30 9.00
C LEU A 18 20.49 47.87 9.22
N CYS A 19 20.10 47.53 10.46
CA CYS A 19 18.71 47.22 10.80
C CYS A 19 17.78 48.42 10.59
N VAL A 20 18.19 49.63 10.96
CA VAL A 20 17.40 50.85 10.73
C VAL A 20 17.27 51.16 9.23
N VAL A 21 18.37 51.03 8.47
CA VAL A 21 18.35 51.21 7.02
C VAL A 21 17.46 50.15 6.36
N TYR A 22 17.56 48.90 6.78
CA TYR A 22 16.68 47.83 6.32
C TYR A 22 15.20 48.13 6.65
N PHE A 23 14.91 48.55 7.87
CA PHE A 23 13.55 48.92 8.26
C PHE A 23 13.00 50.12 7.51
N VAL A 24 13.83 51.14 7.26
CA VAL A 24 13.43 52.31 6.49
C VAL A 24 13.25 51.98 5.01
N LEU A 25 14.12 51.16 4.42
CA LEU A 25 13.96 50.68 3.05
C LEU A 25 12.77 49.76 2.89
N HIS A 26 12.56 48.86 3.87
CA HIS A 26 11.41 47.97 3.88
C HIS A 26 10.10 48.74 4.03
N ASN A 27 10.06 49.73 4.94
CA ASN A 27 8.87 50.54 5.17
C ASN A 27 8.67 51.60 4.04
N HIS A 28 9.73 52.00 3.36
CA HIS A 28 9.62 52.92 2.21
C HIS A 28 9.16 52.17 0.94
N ASN A 29 9.56 50.91 0.82
CA ASN A 29 9.07 50.06 -0.27
C ASN A 29 7.62 49.60 -0.03
N ALA A 30 7.19 49.55 1.25
CA ALA A 30 5.78 49.29 1.59
C ALA A 30 4.87 50.50 1.34
N ASN A 31 5.45 51.73 1.27
CA ASN A 31 4.64 52.96 1.06
C ASN A 31 4.69 53.49 -0.38
N SER A 32 5.39 52.85 -1.32
CA SER A 32 5.47 53.28 -2.72
C SER A 32 4.76 52.33 -3.70
N SER A 33 3.89 51.49 -3.20
CA SER A 33 2.95 50.69 -4.01
C SER A 33 1.54 50.81 -3.42
N GLU A 34 0.98 52.02 -3.44
CA GLU A 34 -0.47 52.14 -3.59
C GLU A 34 -0.79 51.86 -5.08
N ALA A 35 -0.66 50.59 -5.46
CA ALA A 35 -1.51 49.95 -6.43
C ALA A 35 -2.31 48.95 -5.60
N ASP A 36 -3.57 49.23 -5.44
CA ASP A 36 -4.64 48.51 -4.85
C ASP A 36 -4.50 46.97 -5.12
N SER A 37 -3.77 46.28 -4.27
CA SER A 37 -3.77 44.85 -4.21
C SER A 37 -4.30 44.45 -2.83
N THR A 38 -5.59 44.61 -2.66
CA THR A 38 -6.33 43.74 -1.74
C THR A 38 -6.09 42.30 -2.25
N ASP A 39 -5.16 41.61 -1.63
CA ASP A 39 -4.88 40.17 -1.77
C ASP A 39 -6.06 39.42 -1.16
N THR A 40 -7.26 39.61 -1.71
CA THR A 40 -8.45 38.79 -1.44
C THR A 40 -8.53 37.80 -2.59
N ALA A 41 -8.22 36.55 -2.30
CA ALA A 41 -8.48 35.45 -3.22
C ALA A 41 -9.88 35.64 -3.84
N THR A 42 -9.92 35.77 -5.16
CA THR A 42 -11.18 35.95 -5.89
C THR A 42 -11.57 34.64 -6.55
N THR A 43 -12.86 34.34 -6.61
CA THR A 43 -13.32 33.18 -7.37
C THR A 43 -13.04 33.44 -8.87
N ALA A 44 -12.18 32.63 -9.46
CA ALA A 44 -11.88 32.68 -10.89
C ALA A 44 -12.94 31.93 -11.71
N PHE A 45 -13.36 30.79 -11.22
CA PHE A 45 -14.35 29.94 -11.88
C PHE A 45 -15.25 29.24 -10.86
N GLU A 46 -16.53 29.07 -11.19
CA GLU A 46 -17.50 28.33 -10.37
C GLU A 46 -18.46 27.59 -11.29
N THR A 47 -18.74 26.31 -10.95
CA THR A 47 -19.73 25.51 -11.65
C THR A 47 -20.47 24.58 -10.68
N ASP A 48 -21.71 24.25 -11.02
CA ASP A 48 -22.47 23.24 -10.29
C ASP A 48 -22.09 21.83 -10.77
N THR A 49 -21.23 21.16 -10.03
CA THR A 49 -20.71 19.84 -10.40
C THR A 49 -21.77 18.75 -10.46
N ASP A 50 -22.90 18.92 -9.77
CA ASP A 50 -24.02 17.96 -9.81
C ASP A 50 -24.73 18.00 -11.17
N LYS A 51 -24.64 19.13 -11.89
CA LYS A 51 -25.21 19.33 -13.22
C LYS A 51 -24.27 18.93 -14.36
N LEU A 52 -23.03 18.54 -14.09
CA LEU A 52 -22.12 18.13 -15.13
C LEU A 52 -22.60 16.85 -15.82
N THR A 53 -22.61 16.87 -17.16
CA THR A 53 -22.98 15.74 -18.01
C THR A 53 -21.80 15.21 -18.82
N GLU A 54 -20.78 16.05 -19.06
CA GLU A 54 -19.58 15.67 -19.78
C GLU A 54 -18.36 16.40 -19.19
N LEU A 55 -17.25 15.68 -19.11
CA LEU A 55 -15.94 16.22 -18.76
C LEU A 55 -14.91 15.64 -19.71
N THR A 56 -14.19 16.50 -20.44
CA THR A 56 -13.10 16.11 -21.31
C THR A 56 -11.79 16.69 -20.80
N VAL A 57 -10.80 15.85 -20.58
CA VAL A 57 -9.45 16.26 -20.18
C VAL A 57 -8.49 15.95 -21.32
N THR A 58 -7.74 16.95 -21.72
CA THR A 58 -6.63 16.78 -22.67
C THR A 58 -5.33 17.04 -21.94
N THR A 59 -4.47 16.06 -21.88
CA THR A 59 -3.17 16.08 -21.22
C THR A 59 -2.19 15.23 -22.02
N GLU A 60 -0.92 15.61 -22.08
CA GLU A 60 0.15 14.93 -22.84
C GLU A 60 -0.22 14.58 -24.30
N GLY A 61 -1.07 15.39 -24.92
CA GLY A 61 -1.54 15.18 -26.29
C GLY A 61 -2.62 14.10 -26.44
N GLN A 62 -3.09 13.52 -25.34
CA GLN A 62 -4.21 12.57 -25.27
C GLN A 62 -5.48 13.29 -24.76
N SER A 63 -6.63 12.91 -25.30
CA SER A 63 -7.91 13.48 -24.88
C SER A 63 -8.83 12.37 -24.37
N TYR A 64 -9.30 12.52 -23.15
CA TYR A 64 -10.17 11.59 -22.43
C TYR A 64 -11.52 12.24 -22.18
N THR A 65 -12.58 11.70 -22.74
CA THR A 65 -13.96 12.18 -22.56
C THR A 65 -14.74 11.25 -21.66
N PHE A 66 -15.33 11.79 -20.63
CA PHE A 66 -16.19 11.09 -19.69
C PHE A 66 -17.60 11.67 -19.76
N THR A 67 -18.60 10.80 -19.73
CA THR A 67 -20.02 11.18 -19.77
C THR A 67 -20.73 10.65 -18.54
N LYS A 68 -21.66 11.46 -17.99
CA LYS A 68 -22.48 11.08 -16.83
C LYS A 68 -23.89 10.68 -17.29
N SER A 69 -24.32 9.48 -16.89
CA SER A 69 -25.66 8.98 -17.10
C SER A 69 -26.14 8.23 -15.85
N ASP A 70 -27.36 8.46 -15.41
CA ASP A 70 -27.92 7.83 -14.20
C ASP A 70 -26.99 7.98 -12.97
N ASP A 71 -26.44 9.19 -12.77
CA ASP A 71 -25.49 9.55 -11.73
C ASP A 71 -24.16 8.78 -11.73
N LYS A 72 -23.83 8.10 -12.83
CA LYS A 72 -22.57 7.40 -13.03
C LYS A 72 -21.76 7.97 -14.17
N TRP A 73 -20.48 8.16 -13.93
CA TRP A 73 -19.51 8.52 -14.95
C TRP A 73 -19.02 7.29 -15.70
N SER A 74 -18.79 7.44 -16.98
CA SER A 74 -18.21 6.41 -17.84
C SER A 74 -17.23 7.02 -18.83
N TYR A 75 -16.15 6.30 -19.16
CA TYR A 75 -15.23 6.70 -20.21
C TYR A 75 -15.86 6.46 -21.57
N SER A 76 -16.02 7.53 -22.38
CA SER A 76 -16.82 7.48 -23.59
C SER A 76 -16.21 6.61 -24.70
N ALA A 77 -14.88 6.46 -24.74
CA ALA A 77 -14.21 5.63 -25.74
C ALA A 77 -14.27 4.12 -25.42
N ASP A 78 -14.43 3.76 -24.14
CA ASP A 78 -14.54 2.37 -23.68
C ASP A 78 -15.47 2.29 -22.47
N ALA A 79 -16.72 1.91 -22.69
CA ALA A 79 -17.72 1.77 -21.62
C ALA A 79 -17.41 0.60 -20.65
N SER A 80 -16.48 -0.31 -20.99
CA SER A 80 -16.02 -1.39 -20.12
C SER A 80 -14.89 -0.97 -19.19
N PHE A 81 -14.32 0.25 -19.37
CA PHE A 81 -13.30 0.78 -18.49
C PHE A 81 -13.83 0.89 -17.05
N PRO A 82 -13.21 0.24 -16.07
CA PRO A 82 -13.68 0.25 -14.69
C PRO A 82 -13.31 1.58 -14.01
N LEU A 83 -14.07 2.64 -14.32
CA LEU A 83 -13.83 3.96 -13.74
C LEU A 83 -14.12 3.96 -12.24
N ASP A 84 -13.14 4.35 -11.43
CA ASP A 84 -13.32 4.61 -9.99
C ASP A 84 -14.21 5.84 -9.81
N GLN A 85 -15.47 5.61 -9.50
CA GLN A 85 -16.51 6.65 -9.38
C GLN A 85 -16.15 7.66 -8.31
N SER A 86 -15.66 7.20 -7.15
CA SER A 86 -15.34 8.05 -6.01
C SER A 86 -14.17 8.98 -6.33
N ASN A 87 -13.10 8.43 -6.88
CA ASN A 87 -11.92 9.19 -7.28
C ASN A 87 -12.26 10.19 -8.39
N PHE A 88 -13.09 9.78 -9.37
CA PHE A 88 -13.49 10.65 -10.47
C PHE A 88 -14.42 11.78 -10.00
N GLU A 89 -15.33 11.52 -9.09
CA GLU A 89 -16.19 12.54 -8.50
C GLU A 89 -15.39 13.56 -7.67
N GLU A 90 -14.36 13.11 -6.94
CA GLU A 90 -13.44 14.00 -6.25
C GLU A 90 -12.68 14.89 -7.24
N LEU A 91 -12.19 14.31 -8.35
CA LEU A 91 -11.52 15.05 -9.43
C LEU A 91 -12.46 16.11 -10.03
N ALA A 92 -13.67 15.72 -10.42
CA ALA A 92 -14.69 16.63 -10.95
C ALA A 92 -15.07 17.71 -9.93
N GLY A 93 -15.12 17.34 -8.64
CA GLY A 93 -15.41 18.24 -7.52
C GLY A 93 -14.43 19.40 -7.38
N LYS A 94 -13.17 19.25 -7.82
CA LYS A 94 -12.18 20.33 -7.84
C LYS A 94 -12.58 21.52 -8.73
N LEU A 95 -13.48 21.30 -9.69
CA LEU A 95 -14.01 22.34 -10.59
C LEU A 95 -15.14 23.15 -9.96
N LYS A 96 -15.69 22.72 -8.82
CA LYS A 96 -16.84 23.38 -8.18
C LYS A 96 -16.59 24.85 -7.90
N SER A 97 -15.41 25.20 -7.40
CA SER A 97 -15.01 26.56 -7.14
C SER A 97 -13.49 26.68 -7.21
N ILE A 98 -13.00 27.42 -8.15
CA ILE A 98 -11.57 27.67 -8.34
C ILE A 98 -11.27 29.09 -7.90
N SER A 99 -10.46 29.23 -6.87
CA SER A 99 -9.98 30.51 -6.37
C SER A 99 -8.72 30.93 -7.11
N SER A 100 -8.58 32.22 -7.36
CA SER A 100 -7.38 32.83 -7.92
C SER A 100 -6.74 33.75 -6.90
N ASP A 101 -5.44 33.63 -6.72
CA ASP A 101 -4.65 34.52 -5.89
C ASP A 101 -4.45 35.88 -6.61
N ARG A 102 -4.45 35.86 -7.94
CA ARG A 102 -4.23 37.06 -8.75
C ARG A 102 -4.85 36.93 -10.15
N GLU A 103 -5.47 37.99 -10.63
CA GLU A 103 -5.89 38.16 -12.01
C GLU A 103 -4.86 39.09 -12.75
N LEU A 104 -4.33 38.60 -13.87
CA LEU A 104 -3.46 39.35 -14.76
C LEU A 104 -4.28 39.91 -15.93
N LYS A 105 -4.18 41.20 -16.20
CA LYS A 105 -4.91 41.89 -17.28
C LYS A 105 -3.89 42.47 -18.28
N ASP A 106 -4.34 42.69 -19.51
CA ASP A 106 -3.57 43.31 -20.56
C ASP A 106 -2.22 42.62 -20.83
N VAL A 107 -2.25 41.29 -20.88
CA VAL A 107 -1.08 40.45 -21.09
C VAL A 107 -0.67 40.53 -22.55
N GLU A 108 0.60 40.95 -22.83
CA GLU A 108 1.11 41.11 -24.18
C GLU A 108 1.47 39.80 -24.87
N ALA A 109 1.96 38.80 -24.14
CA ALA A 109 2.42 37.53 -24.68
C ALA A 109 1.97 36.33 -23.80
N VAL A 110 0.94 35.63 -24.22
CA VAL A 110 0.40 34.41 -23.51
C VAL A 110 1.39 33.26 -23.46
N SER A 111 2.38 33.23 -24.37
CA SER A 111 3.43 32.20 -24.40
C SER A 111 4.37 32.24 -23.18
N GLU A 112 4.49 33.41 -22.53
CA GLU A 112 5.29 33.56 -21.29
C GLU A 112 4.63 32.80 -20.11
N TYR A 113 3.34 32.52 -20.23
CA TYR A 113 2.54 31.79 -19.24
C TYR A 113 2.25 30.36 -19.65
N GLY A 114 2.83 29.88 -20.78
CA GLY A 114 2.61 28.52 -21.30
C GLY A 114 1.19 28.27 -21.82
N LEU A 115 0.42 29.33 -22.11
CA LEU A 115 -0.98 29.27 -22.52
C LEU A 115 -1.18 29.22 -24.03
N ASP A 116 -0.10 29.33 -24.82
CA ASP A 116 -0.07 29.07 -26.27
C ASP A 116 -0.05 27.56 -26.56
N ALA A 117 0.44 26.74 -25.60
CA ALA A 117 0.44 25.30 -25.64
C ALA A 117 0.18 24.76 -24.21
N PRO A 118 -1.07 24.85 -23.71
CA PRO A 118 -1.38 24.48 -22.33
C PRO A 118 -1.05 23.02 -22.04
N ALA A 119 -0.45 22.76 -20.88
CA ALA A 119 -0.09 21.41 -20.47
C ALA A 119 -1.34 20.52 -20.26
N VAL A 120 -2.40 21.14 -19.73
CA VAL A 120 -3.68 20.49 -19.45
C VAL A 120 -4.81 21.39 -19.93
N GLN A 121 -5.81 20.80 -20.57
CA GLN A 121 -7.07 21.44 -20.91
C GLN A 121 -8.22 20.63 -20.37
N VAL A 122 -9.15 21.29 -19.65
CA VAL A 122 -10.36 20.67 -19.11
C VAL A 122 -11.57 21.35 -19.73
N SER A 123 -12.38 20.59 -20.46
CA SER A 123 -13.65 21.08 -21.01
C SER A 123 -14.78 20.38 -20.28
N ILE A 124 -15.77 21.16 -19.86
CA ILE A 124 -16.96 20.66 -19.16
C ILE A 124 -18.22 21.05 -19.93
N LYS A 125 -19.24 20.23 -19.78
CA LYS A 125 -20.58 20.49 -20.25
C LYS A 125 -21.58 20.16 -19.15
N ASN A 126 -22.57 21.04 -18.94
CA ASN A 126 -23.63 20.84 -17.97
C ASN A 126 -24.95 20.41 -18.63
N SER A 127 -25.97 20.11 -17.81
CA SER A 127 -27.31 19.71 -18.26
C SER A 127 -28.09 20.83 -18.97
N ASP A 128 -27.63 22.08 -18.85
CA ASP A 128 -28.22 23.24 -19.51
C ASP A 128 -27.54 23.52 -20.88
N ASP A 129 -26.68 22.59 -21.37
CA ASP A 129 -25.86 22.67 -22.57
C ASP A 129 -24.81 23.80 -22.54
N GLU A 130 -24.53 24.38 -21.39
CA GLU A 130 -23.43 25.33 -21.23
C GLU A 130 -22.09 24.59 -21.22
N THR A 131 -21.12 25.16 -21.91
CA THR A 131 -19.77 24.58 -22.00
C THR A 131 -18.72 25.59 -21.57
N HIS A 132 -17.73 25.13 -20.79
CA HIS A 132 -16.58 25.92 -20.44
C HIS A 132 -15.31 25.14 -20.68
N THR A 133 -14.25 25.86 -21.02
CA THR A 133 -12.91 25.29 -21.20
C THR A 133 -11.93 26.01 -20.32
N LEU A 134 -11.25 25.27 -19.47
CA LEU A 134 -10.16 25.75 -18.61
C LEU A 134 -8.85 25.25 -19.20
N GLU A 135 -7.91 26.16 -19.43
CA GLU A 135 -6.57 25.84 -19.97
C GLU A 135 -5.54 26.19 -18.92
N PHE A 136 -4.73 25.20 -18.53
CA PHE A 136 -3.68 25.33 -17.54
C PHE A 136 -2.32 25.38 -18.24
N GLY A 137 -1.61 26.47 -18.02
CA GLY A 137 -0.29 26.76 -18.62
C GLY A 137 0.84 26.41 -17.65
N ALA A 138 1.90 27.22 -17.70
CA ALA A 138 3.10 27.01 -16.90
C ALA A 138 2.86 27.16 -15.40
N VAL A 139 3.59 26.40 -14.60
CA VAL A 139 3.65 26.54 -13.15
C VAL A 139 4.71 27.54 -12.77
N ASN A 140 4.40 28.44 -11.85
CA ASN A 140 5.35 29.38 -11.24
C ASN A 140 5.98 28.73 -10.00
N ASP A 141 7.24 28.33 -10.10
CA ASP A 141 7.99 27.65 -9.04
C ASP A 141 8.14 28.47 -7.75
N MET A 142 8.03 29.80 -7.84
CA MET A 142 8.18 30.68 -6.66
C MET A 142 6.91 30.77 -5.81
N THR A 143 5.74 30.66 -6.45
CA THR A 143 4.43 30.83 -5.78
C THR A 143 3.63 29.53 -5.69
N SER A 144 4.07 28.48 -6.37
CA SER A 144 3.34 27.21 -6.52
C SER A 144 1.94 27.38 -7.11
N ASN A 145 1.78 28.37 -7.99
CA ASN A 145 0.56 28.61 -8.76
C ASN A 145 0.80 28.23 -10.23
N CYS A 146 -0.24 27.84 -10.93
CA CYS A 146 -0.26 27.74 -12.38
C CYS A 146 -1.10 28.87 -12.99
N TYR A 147 -0.81 29.16 -14.24
CA TYR A 147 -1.59 30.15 -14.99
C TYR A 147 -2.76 29.46 -15.69
N MET A 148 -3.95 30.08 -15.60
CA MET A 148 -5.19 29.52 -16.16
C MET A 148 -5.95 30.57 -16.98
N THR A 149 -6.50 30.14 -18.13
CA THR A 149 -7.51 30.90 -18.89
C THR A 149 -8.84 30.14 -18.87
N ILE A 150 -9.92 30.88 -19.07
CA ILE A 150 -11.28 30.35 -19.16
C ILE A 150 -11.80 30.72 -20.58
N ASP A 151 -12.38 29.69 -21.26
CA ASP A 151 -12.96 29.83 -22.59
C ASP A 151 -12.01 30.45 -23.62
N LYS A 152 -10.70 30.22 -23.42
CA LYS A 152 -9.60 30.81 -24.26
C LYS A 152 -9.55 32.33 -24.25
N ASP A 153 -10.13 32.98 -23.23
CA ASP A 153 -10.05 34.43 -23.05
C ASP A 153 -8.69 34.81 -22.49
N THR A 154 -7.78 35.19 -23.38
CA THR A 154 -6.43 35.60 -23.03
C THR A 154 -6.34 37.05 -22.50
N SER A 155 -7.46 37.80 -22.48
CA SER A 155 -7.51 39.12 -21.86
C SER A 155 -7.39 39.08 -20.35
N LYS A 156 -7.64 37.90 -19.75
CA LYS A 156 -7.60 37.62 -18.32
C LYS A 156 -6.90 36.30 -18.06
N ILE A 157 -5.81 36.33 -17.35
CA ILE A 157 -5.10 35.15 -16.89
C ILE A 157 -5.20 35.10 -15.37
N TYR A 158 -5.59 33.94 -14.86
CA TYR A 158 -5.74 33.69 -13.44
C TYR A 158 -4.52 32.93 -12.92
N MET A 159 -4.04 33.28 -11.73
CA MET A 159 -3.04 32.52 -11.00
C MET A 159 -3.82 31.63 -9.98
N VAL A 160 -3.88 30.33 -10.25
CA VAL A 160 -4.60 29.35 -9.44
C VAL A 160 -3.62 28.33 -8.84
N ALA A 161 -4.03 27.61 -7.82
CA ALA A 161 -3.18 26.59 -7.20
C ALA A 161 -2.75 25.52 -8.21
N SER A 162 -1.47 25.17 -8.23
CA SER A 162 -0.89 24.22 -9.21
C SER A 162 -1.35 22.76 -9.00
N ASP A 163 -1.94 22.46 -7.85
CA ASP A 163 -2.55 21.15 -7.58
C ASP A 163 -3.73 20.84 -8.52
N LEU A 164 -4.37 21.85 -9.09
CA LEU A 164 -5.40 21.68 -10.12
C LEU A 164 -4.80 21.13 -11.42
N GLU A 165 -3.75 21.76 -11.92
CA GLU A 165 -3.04 21.26 -13.12
C GLU A 165 -2.55 19.84 -12.90
N THR A 166 -1.90 19.58 -11.76
CA THR A 166 -1.41 18.25 -11.38
C THR A 166 -2.52 17.22 -11.29
N ALA A 167 -3.69 17.58 -10.75
CA ALA A 167 -4.82 16.67 -10.61
C ALA A 167 -5.41 16.23 -11.95
N PHE A 168 -5.43 17.13 -12.94
CA PHE A 168 -5.92 16.83 -14.29
C PHE A 168 -4.83 16.36 -15.26
N ASN A 169 -3.58 16.27 -14.81
CA ASN A 169 -2.46 15.71 -15.55
C ASN A 169 -2.24 14.24 -15.16
N PHE A 170 -3.08 13.36 -15.65
CA PHE A 170 -3.12 11.94 -15.27
C PHE A 170 -3.01 11.02 -16.50
N ASN A 171 -2.64 9.77 -16.27
CA ASN A 171 -2.86 8.70 -17.23
C ASN A 171 -4.23 8.07 -16.97
N LEU A 172 -4.93 7.63 -18.02
CA LEU A 172 -6.26 7.02 -17.89
C LEU A 172 -6.27 5.87 -16.88
N SER A 173 -5.20 5.07 -16.84
CA SER A 173 -5.04 3.95 -15.89
C SER A 173 -5.09 4.35 -14.42
N ASP A 174 -4.80 5.63 -14.11
CA ASP A 174 -4.81 6.13 -12.73
C ASP A 174 -6.23 6.35 -12.20
N LEU A 175 -7.20 6.46 -13.12
CA LEU A 175 -8.62 6.59 -12.82
C LEU A 175 -9.37 5.24 -12.75
N ALA A 176 -8.68 4.12 -13.01
CA ALA A 176 -9.31 2.81 -12.94
C ALA A 176 -9.51 2.34 -11.51
N GLU A 177 -10.68 1.83 -11.19
CA GLU A 177 -10.93 1.08 -9.96
C GLU A 177 -10.07 -0.18 -9.97
N LYS A 178 -9.22 -0.32 -8.95
CA LYS A 178 -8.35 -1.48 -8.80
C LYS A 178 -9.03 -2.54 -7.96
N GLU A 179 -9.14 -3.74 -8.51
CA GLU A 179 -9.56 -4.90 -7.75
C GLU A 179 -8.55 -5.16 -6.61
N SER A 180 -9.04 -5.59 -5.46
CA SER A 180 -8.16 -5.90 -4.34
C SER A 180 -7.36 -7.17 -4.61
N PHE A 181 -6.06 -7.15 -4.30
CA PHE A 181 -5.29 -8.39 -4.22
C PHE A 181 -5.68 -9.12 -2.92
N PRO A 182 -5.90 -10.45 -2.95
CA PRO A 182 -6.28 -11.19 -1.76
C PRO A 182 -5.26 -11.04 -0.62
N SER A 183 -5.75 -10.83 0.60
CA SER A 183 -4.88 -10.76 1.78
C SER A 183 -4.48 -12.17 2.22
N ILE A 184 -3.32 -12.63 1.74
CA ILE A 184 -2.77 -13.94 2.06
C ILE A 184 -1.48 -13.75 2.87
N THR A 185 -1.37 -14.41 4.01
CA THR A 185 -0.17 -14.39 4.84
C THR A 185 0.60 -15.70 4.74
N ALA A 186 1.91 -15.67 4.90
CA ALA A 186 2.76 -16.87 4.83
C ALA A 186 2.30 -18.00 5.75
N THR A 187 1.76 -17.65 6.92
CA THR A 187 1.30 -18.63 7.94
C THR A 187 0.06 -19.40 7.51
N THR A 188 -0.78 -18.79 6.68
CA THR A 188 -2.02 -19.41 6.18
C THR A 188 -1.80 -20.27 4.94
N VAL A 189 -0.68 -20.07 4.22
CA VAL A 189 -0.36 -20.84 3.02
C VAL A 189 -0.12 -22.31 3.39
N THR A 190 -0.71 -23.19 2.61
CA THR A 190 -0.54 -24.66 2.74
C THR A 190 0.22 -25.24 1.55
N LYS A 191 0.11 -24.58 0.37
CA LYS A 191 0.79 -25.04 -0.84
C LYS A 191 1.03 -23.86 -1.79
N LEU A 192 2.17 -23.87 -2.45
CA LEU A 192 2.53 -23.00 -3.56
C LEU A 192 2.92 -23.85 -4.75
N THR A 193 2.30 -23.63 -5.89
CA THR A 193 2.64 -24.33 -7.14
C THR A 193 3.02 -23.30 -8.21
N VAL A 194 4.16 -23.48 -8.86
CA VAL A 194 4.60 -22.62 -9.96
C VAL A 194 4.70 -23.47 -11.22
N GLU A 195 3.92 -23.12 -12.24
CA GLU A 195 3.85 -23.80 -13.52
C GLU A 195 4.30 -22.86 -14.62
N LYS A 196 5.43 -23.19 -15.26
CA LYS A 196 5.95 -22.49 -16.43
C LYS A 196 5.73 -23.31 -17.68
N GLN A 197 5.47 -22.62 -18.79
CA GLN A 197 5.24 -23.30 -20.04
C GLN A 197 6.45 -24.19 -20.44
N GLY A 198 6.19 -25.48 -20.66
CA GLY A 198 7.22 -26.44 -21.10
C GLY A 198 8.16 -26.93 -19.99
N GLU A 199 7.94 -26.55 -18.74
CA GLU A 199 8.69 -27.01 -17.59
C GLU A 199 7.83 -27.89 -16.66
N GLU A 200 8.50 -28.71 -15.82
CA GLU A 200 7.81 -29.42 -14.75
C GLU A 200 7.43 -28.42 -13.63
N ALA A 201 6.23 -28.60 -13.08
CA ALA A 201 5.76 -27.76 -12.00
C ALA A 201 6.67 -27.84 -10.76
N GLU A 202 6.90 -26.71 -10.13
CA GLU A 202 7.57 -26.60 -8.83
C GLU A 202 6.51 -26.47 -7.75
N VAL A 203 6.56 -27.34 -6.75
CA VAL A 203 5.58 -27.42 -5.68
C VAL A 203 6.27 -27.32 -4.33
N ILE A 204 5.80 -26.38 -3.51
CA ILE A 204 6.16 -26.25 -2.10
C ILE A 204 4.89 -26.48 -1.31
N GLU A 205 4.87 -27.46 -0.42
CA GLU A 205 3.65 -27.80 0.33
C GLU A 205 3.95 -28.26 1.77
N LYS A 206 2.99 -28.01 2.66
CA LYS A 206 3.00 -28.59 4.01
C LYS A 206 2.91 -30.12 3.89
N SER A 207 3.76 -30.83 4.65
CA SER A 207 3.83 -32.28 4.58
C SER A 207 4.12 -32.87 5.93
N ASP A 208 3.21 -33.70 6.44
CA ASP A 208 3.39 -34.43 7.69
C ASP A 208 4.50 -35.50 7.61
N SER A 209 4.86 -35.90 6.39
CA SER A 209 5.96 -36.86 6.15
C SER A 209 7.33 -36.20 6.11
N ALA A 210 7.40 -34.88 5.93
CA ALA A 210 8.66 -34.14 5.95
C ALA A 210 9.08 -33.84 7.38
N SER A 211 10.36 -34.10 7.71
CA SER A 211 10.91 -33.87 9.06
C SER A 211 10.82 -32.43 9.51
N THR A 212 10.69 -31.50 8.58
CA THR A 212 10.62 -30.04 8.77
C THR A 212 9.22 -29.48 8.58
N GLY A 213 8.22 -30.33 8.28
CA GLY A 213 6.84 -29.95 8.04
C GLY A 213 6.58 -29.36 6.64
N TRP A 214 7.59 -29.23 5.77
CA TRP A 214 7.48 -28.72 4.41
C TRP A 214 8.30 -29.54 3.42
N SER A 215 7.78 -29.74 2.22
CA SER A 215 8.44 -30.42 1.11
C SER A 215 8.45 -29.56 -0.16
N TYR A 216 9.50 -29.73 -0.96
CA TYR A 216 9.61 -29.22 -2.32
C TYR A 216 9.60 -30.40 -3.28
N THR A 217 8.88 -30.25 -4.40
CA THR A 217 8.83 -31.24 -5.48
C THR A 217 8.97 -30.55 -6.84
N LYS A 218 9.81 -31.11 -7.71
CA LYS A 218 9.90 -30.79 -9.15
C LYS A 218 10.15 -32.08 -9.91
N GLY A 219 9.18 -32.52 -10.70
CA GLY A 219 9.22 -33.82 -11.39
C GLY A 219 9.44 -34.99 -10.43
N SER A 220 10.53 -35.73 -10.61
CA SER A 220 10.93 -36.83 -9.72
C SER A 220 11.76 -36.40 -8.51
N THR A 221 12.14 -35.13 -8.43
CA THR A 221 12.95 -34.60 -7.32
C THR A 221 12.04 -34.18 -6.18
N GLN A 222 12.21 -34.80 -5.01
CA GLN A 222 11.55 -34.40 -3.76
C GLN A 222 12.60 -34.10 -2.70
N ARG A 223 12.38 -33.05 -1.88
CA ARG A 223 13.27 -32.60 -0.81
C ARG A 223 12.47 -32.08 0.36
N ASP A 224 12.88 -32.45 1.57
CA ASP A 224 12.44 -31.75 2.77
C ASP A 224 13.10 -30.37 2.79
N ILE A 225 12.33 -29.32 3.07
CA ILE A 225 12.79 -27.95 3.10
C ILE A 225 12.57 -27.32 4.47
N ASP A 226 13.43 -26.40 4.85
CA ASP A 226 13.38 -25.73 6.16
C ASP A 226 12.15 -24.82 6.29
N SER A 227 11.45 -24.90 7.41
CA SER A 227 10.22 -24.13 7.64
C SER A 227 10.47 -22.63 7.70
N SER A 228 11.61 -22.19 8.25
CA SER A 228 11.95 -20.77 8.35
C SER A 228 12.30 -20.19 6.98
N ASN A 229 13.11 -20.93 6.19
CA ASN A 229 13.47 -20.53 4.83
C ASN A 229 12.23 -20.52 3.92
N THR A 230 11.34 -21.49 4.08
CA THR A 230 10.06 -21.54 3.37
C THR A 230 9.17 -20.35 3.76
N SER A 231 9.06 -20.02 5.04
CA SER A 231 8.30 -18.86 5.50
C SER A 231 8.86 -17.55 4.94
N ASN A 232 10.19 -17.41 4.83
CA ASN A 232 10.82 -16.25 4.21
C ASN A 232 10.43 -16.09 2.73
N LEU A 233 10.39 -17.18 1.96
CA LEU A 233 9.88 -17.16 0.59
C LEU A 233 8.41 -16.79 0.54
N LEU A 234 7.57 -17.43 1.35
CA LEU A 234 6.12 -17.23 1.35
C LEU A 234 5.71 -15.84 1.87
N ASN A 235 6.54 -15.15 2.67
CA ASN A 235 6.30 -13.77 3.06
C ASN A 235 6.19 -12.81 1.86
N GLY A 236 6.83 -13.15 0.72
CA GLY A 236 6.67 -12.41 -0.51
C GLY A 236 5.22 -12.35 -1.01
N ILE A 237 4.38 -13.36 -0.70
CA ILE A 237 2.97 -13.41 -1.11
C ILE A 237 2.18 -12.26 -0.49
N SER A 238 2.40 -11.96 0.79
CA SER A 238 1.69 -10.89 1.49
C SER A 238 2.04 -9.47 1.00
N SER A 239 3.11 -9.33 0.23
CA SER A 239 3.54 -8.07 -0.39
C SER A 239 3.12 -7.92 -1.85
N LEU A 240 2.43 -8.92 -2.42
CA LEU A 240 1.92 -8.83 -3.78
C LEU A 240 0.83 -7.75 -3.87
N SER A 241 0.95 -6.87 -4.84
CA SER A 241 0.00 -5.80 -5.11
C SER A 241 -0.02 -5.46 -6.58
N TRP A 242 -1.17 -4.99 -7.04
CA TRP A 242 -1.30 -4.51 -8.41
C TRP A 242 -0.53 -3.20 -8.63
N GLY A 243 0.11 -3.10 -9.77
CA GLY A 243 0.64 -1.86 -10.32
C GLY A 243 -0.45 -1.08 -11.06
N SER A 244 -0.21 -0.70 -12.31
CA SER A 244 -1.16 0.03 -13.14
C SER A 244 -2.20 -0.90 -13.74
N PHE A 245 -3.44 -0.41 -13.89
CA PHE A 245 -4.47 -1.04 -14.70
C PHE A 245 -4.04 -1.03 -16.18
N VAL A 246 -4.28 -2.13 -16.89
CA VAL A 246 -3.91 -2.30 -18.29
C VAL A 246 -5.14 -2.43 -19.17
N SER A 247 -6.04 -3.38 -18.89
CA SER A 247 -7.22 -3.65 -19.70
C SER A 247 -8.24 -4.49 -18.94
N ALA A 248 -9.53 -4.27 -19.24
CA ALA A 248 -10.61 -5.18 -18.87
C ALA A 248 -11.00 -6.14 -20.04
N ASP A 249 -10.40 -5.95 -21.21
CA ASP A 249 -10.72 -6.72 -22.41
C ASP A 249 -10.02 -8.07 -22.44
N THR A 250 -10.74 -9.11 -22.03
CA THR A 250 -10.23 -10.49 -22.04
C THR A 250 -9.96 -11.07 -23.42
N SER A 251 -10.38 -10.41 -24.51
CA SER A 251 -10.03 -10.84 -25.87
C SER A 251 -8.57 -10.57 -26.23
N LYS A 252 -7.89 -9.73 -25.46
CA LYS A 252 -6.50 -9.31 -25.68
C LYS A 252 -5.46 -10.09 -24.87
N LEU A 253 -5.81 -11.20 -24.26
CA LEU A 253 -4.89 -11.98 -23.43
C LEU A 253 -3.58 -12.34 -24.14
N ALA A 254 -3.64 -12.66 -25.44
CA ALA A 254 -2.46 -12.99 -26.24
C ALA A 254 -1.52 -11.78 -26.44
N GLU A 255 -2.04 -10.55 -26.48
CA GLU A 255 -1.24 -9.33 -26.57
C GLU A 255 -0.33 -9.14 -25.34
N TYR A 256 -0.82 -9.59 -24.20
CA TYR A 256 -0.13 -9.50 -22.91
C TYR A 256 0.60 -10.79 -22.51
N GLY A 257 0.60 -11.82 -23.40
CA GLY A 257 1.20 -13.14 -23.11
C GLY A 257 0.45 -13.93 -22.04
N LEU A 258 -0.81 -13.58 -21.79
CA LEU A 258 -1.69 -14.24 -20.81
C LEU A 258 -2.52 -15.40 -21.42
N ASP A 259 -2.33 -15.71 -22.70
CA ASP A 259 -2.86 -16.91 -23.38
C ASP A 259 -2.05 -18.17 -23.04
N ALA A 260 -0.78 -18.00 -22.63
CA ALA A 260 0.11 -19.07 -22.16
C ALA A 260 0.94 -18.59 -20.94
N PRO A 261 0.28 -18.23 -19.84
CA PRO A 261 0.93 -17.57 -18.72
C PRO A 261 1.79 -18.54 -17.89
N THR A 262 2.73 -18.01 -17.13
CA THR A 262 3.21 -18.69 -15.93
C THR A 262 2.11 -18.60 -14.87
N LYS A 263 1.75 -19.77 -14.29
CA LYS A 263 0.75 -19.84 -13.21
C LYS A 263 1.42 -19.98 -11.85
N ILE A 264 1.01 -19.14 -10.91
CA ILE A 264 1.37 -19.25 -9.50
C ILE A 264 0.10 -19.54 -8.73
N THR A 265 -0.08 -20.79 -8.31
CA THR A 265 -1.24 -21.24 -7.53
C THR A 265 -0.90 -21.23 -6.06
N ILE A 266 -1.71 -20.57 -5.26
CA ILE A 266 -1.55 -20.41 -3.81
C ILE A 266 -2.76 -21.04 -3.12
N ASP A 267 -2.55 -22.18 -2.43
CA ASP A 267 -3.54 -22.77 -1.56
C ASP A 267 -3.32 -22.27 -0.13
N TYR A 268 -4.36 -21.80 0.52
CA TYR A 268 -4.28 -21.21 1.85
C TYR A 268 -5.54 -21.46 2.68
N GLN A 269 -5.44 -21.23 3.98
CA GLN A 269 -6.53 -21.42 4.93
C GLN A 269 -6.99 -20.09 5.50
N VAL A 270 -8.30 -19.91 5.57
CA VAL A 270 -8.94 -18.78 6.27
C VAL A 270 -9.68 -19.33 7.46
N THR A 271 -9.39 -18.80 8.64
CA THR A 271 -10.06 -19.17 9.88
C THR A 271 -10.97 -18.04 10.31
N GLU A 272 -12.25 -18.31 10.41
CA GLU A 272 -13.27 -17.37 10.87
C GLU A 272 -13.81 -17.85 12.24
N THR A 273 -13.91 -16.92 13.17
CA THR A 273 -14.54 -17.14 14.46
C THR A 273 -16.01 -16.75 14.34
N LYS A 274 -16.92 -17.69 14.52
CA LYS A 274 -18.36 -17.38 14.57
C LYS A 274 -18.76 -17.26 16.03
N ASP A 275 -19.29 -16.13 16.41
CA ASP A 275 -20.03 -15.99 17.66
C ASP A 275 -21.34 -16.76 17.51
N SER A 276 -21.60 -17.68 18.42
CA SER A 276 -22.79 -18.54 18.40
C SER A 276 -24.04 -17.82 18.91
N ASP A 277 -24.24 -16.54 18.52
CA ASP A 277 -25.42 -15.78 18.92
C ASP A 277 -26.19 -15.31 17.67
N ASP A 278 -26.68 -16.29 16.89
CA ASP A 278 -27.70 -16.07 15.87
C ASP A 278 -28.79 -17.11 15.99
N SER A 279 -29.53 -17.07 17.12
CA SER A 279 -30.81 -17.73 17.22
C SER A 279 -31.85 -16.86 16.52
N ASP A 280 -32.09 -17.18 15.26
CA ASP A 280 -33.25 -16.80 14.47
C ASP A 280 -34.54 -17.08 15.29
N THR A 281 -35.14 -16.02 15.85
CA THR A 281 -36.49 -16.09 16.39
C THR A 281 -37.32 -14.97 15.76
N SER A 282 -37.82 -15.27 14.57
CA SER A 282 -39.02 -14.62 14.07
C SER A 282 -40.20 -15.16 14.86
N THR A 283 -40.88 -14.32 15.67
CA THR A 283 -42.36 -14.36 15.79
C THR A 283 -42.88 -13.09 16.46
N SER A 284 -43.63 -12.34 15.68
CA SER A 284 -44.85 -11.55 15.91
C SER A 284 -45.34 -11.23 17.32
N GLU A 285 -45.55 -9.91 17.47
CA GLU A 285 -46.77 -9.20 18.00
C GLU A 285 -47.36 -9.60 19.34
N ASP A 286 -47.45 -8.66 20.16
CA ASP A 286 -48.65 -7.94 20.71
C ASP A 286 -48.59 -7.71 22.24
N GLY A 287 -48.80 -6.49 22.63
CA GLY A 287 -49.69 -6.17 23.76
C GLY A 287 -49.12 -5.89 25.16
N THR A 288 -49.06 -4.61 25.46
CA THR A 288 -49.55 -3.97 26.71
C THR A 288 -48.83 -4.12 28.06
N SER A 289 -48.29 -2.97 28.48
CA SER A 289 -48.45 -2.24 29.76
C SER A 289 -48.15 -2.86 31.12
N GLU A 290 -47.51 -1.97 31.90
CA GLU A 290 -47.61 -1.65 33.33
C GLU A 290 -46.67 -2.34 34.35
N ASP A 291 -45.76 -1.52 34.81
CA ASP A 291 -45.56 -1.00 36.18
C ASP A 291 -45.02 -1.89 37.32
N SER A 292 -44.15 -1.24 38.05
CA SER A 292 -43.74 -1.44 39.47
C SER A 292 -42.50 -2.25 39.80
N SER A 293 -41.49 -1.48 40.10
CA SER A 293 -40.72 -1.40 41.36
C SER A 293 -40.17 -2.63 42.06
N SER A 294 -38.95 -2.41 42.42
CA SER A 294 -38.23 -2.70 43.66
C SER A 294 -37.22 -3.88 43.69
N ASN A 295 -35.99 -3.46 43.91
CA ASN A 295 -34.95 -3.99 44.82
C ASN A 295 -34.78 -5.51 44.97
N GLU A 296 -33.62 -5.99 44.72
CA GLU A 296 -32.57 -6.30 45.73
C GLU A 296 -31.47 -7.21 45.11
N ASP A 297 -30.29 -6.98 45.62
CA ASP A 297 -29.04 -7.67 45.39
C ASP A 297 -29.12 -9.20 45.20
N ALA A 298 -28.50 -9.68 44.09
CA ALA A 298 -27.91 -10.99 44.07
C ALA A 298 -26.74 -11.00 43.10
N GLU A 299 -25.53 -11.03 43.64
CA GLU A 299 -24.33 -11.43 42.91
C GLU A 299 -24.62 -12.79 42.28
N ASN A 300 -24.73 -12.84 40.95
CA ASN A 300 -24.72 -14.09 40.22
C ASN A 300 -23.56 -14.03 39.24
N ASP A 301 -22.47 -14.58 39.69
CA ASP A 301 -21.30 -14.96 38.91
C ASP A 301 -21.74 -15.99 37.88
N SER A 302 -22.24 -15.53 36.73
CA SER A 302 -22.49 -16.40 35.58
C SER A 302 -21.31 -16.21 34.64
N ASP A 303 -20.37 -17.11 34.80
CA ASP A 303 -19.34 -17.48 33.83
C ASP A 303 -20.08 -17.85 32.53
N SER A 304 -20.32 -16.88 31.68
CA SER A 304 -20.82 -17.05 30.32
C SER A 304 -19.67 -17.57 29.47
N ASP A 305 -19.52 -18.89 29.48
CA ASP A 305 -18.67 -19.64 28.57
C ASP A 305 -19.25 -19.44 27.14
N SER A 306 -18.88 -18.32 26.47
CA SER A 306 -19.19 -18.11 25.06
C SER A 306 -18.33 -19.07 24.26
N THR A 307 -18.91 -20.20 23.88
CA THR A 307 -18.28 -21.15 22.95
C THR A 307 -18.21 -20.52 21.56
N THR A 308 -17.08 -19.90 21.26
CA THR A 308 -16.74 -19.45 19.90
C THR A 308 -16.36 -20.68 19.06
N GLU A 309 -17.13 -20.90 17.99
CA GLU A 309 -16.81 -21.94 17.01
C GLU A 309 -15.87 -21.37 15.94
N THR A 310 -14.72 -22.01 15.77
CA THR A 310 -13.72 -21.64 14.76
C THR A 310 -13.90 -22.50 13.53
N VAL A 311 -14.23 -21.89 12.39
CA VAL A 311 -14.37 -22.58 11.10
C VAL A 311 -13.18 -22.28 10.23
N THR A 312 -12.42 -23.32 9.83
CA THR A 312 -11.30 -23.19 8.90
C THR A 312 -11.74 -23.62 7.50
N THR A 313 -11.58 -22.72 6.52
CA THR A 313 -11.92 -22.93 5.11
C THR A 313 -10.67 -22.91 4.26
N ASN A 314 -10.52 -23.91 3.38
CA ASN A 314 -9.45 -23.92 2.37
C ASN A 314 -9.86 -23.05 1.18
N LYS A 315 -8.96 -22.16 0.77
CA LYS A 315 -9.11 -21.27 -0.41
C LYS A 315 -7.93 -21.45 -1.34
N GLN A 316 -8.12 -21.07 -2.60
CA GLN A 316 -7.11 -21.10 -3.64
C GLN A 316 -7.18 -19.81 -4.46
N GLU A 317 -6.02 -19.22 -4.74
CA GLU A 317 -5.88 -18.14 -5.72
C GLU A 317 -4.84 -18.52 -6.77
N VAL A 318 -5.10 -18.11 -8.00
CA VAL A 318 -4.20 -18.37 -9.14
C VAL A 318 -3.80 -17.04 -9.77
N LEU A 319 -2.53 -16.69 -9.61
CA LEU A 319 -1.93 -15.54 -10.27
C LEU A 319 -1.37 -15.98 -11.63
N LEU A 320 -1.83 -15.35 -12.69
CA LEU A 320 -1.37 -15.54 -14.06
C LEU A 320 -0.38 -14.43 -14.41
N LEU A 321 0.83 -14.78 -14.82
CA LEU A 321 1.87 -13.87 -15.27
C LEU A 321 2.11 -14.06 -16.76
N GLY A 322 1.94 -12.99 -17.53
CA GLY A 322 2.18 -12.94 -18.97
C GLY A 322 3.57 -12.42 -19.34
N GLY A 323 3.63 -11.62 -20.42
CA GLY A 323 4.84 -10.92 -20.85
C GLY A 323 5.19 -9.73 -19.94
N GLN A 324 6.28 -9.04 -20.28
CA GLN A 324 6.71 -7.84 -19.58
C GLN A 324 6.41 -6.57 -20.37
N ASP A 325 6.10 -5.48 -19.67
CA ASP A 325 6.00 -4.14 -20.23
C ASP A 325 7.40 -3.54 -20.52
N SER A 326 7.45 -2.33 -21.06
CA SER A 326 8.68 -1.62 -21.35
C SER A 326 9.52 -1.26 -20.11
N SER A 327 8.91 -1.28 -18.93
CA SER A 327 9.54 -1.02 -17.63
C SER A 327 10.02 -2.30 -16.94
N GLY A 328 9.74 -3.47 -17.54
CA GLY A 328 10.10 -4.78 -17.00
C GLY A 328 9.11 -5.36 -15.99
N ASN A 329 7.94 -4.75 -15.79
CA ASN A 329 6.88 -5.32 -14.97
C ASN A 329 6.12 -6.39 -15.76
N TYR A 330 5.61 -7.42 -15.09
CA TYR A 330 4.79 -8.43 -15.76
C TYR A 330 3.35 -7.94 -15.93
N TYR A 331 2.75 -8.25 -17.08
CA TYR A 331 1.29 -8.24 -17.19
C TYR A 331 0.73 -9.40 -16.38
N ALA A 332 -0.27 -9.11 -15.56
CA ALA A 332 -0.77 -10.09 -14.61
C ALA A 332 -2.27 -9.94 -14.36
N LYS A 333 -2.91 -11.04 -13.96
CA LYS A 333 -4.27 -11.06 -13.46
C LYS A 333 -4.48 -12.25 -12.51
N LEU A 334 -5.48 -12.20 -11.63
CA LEU A 334 -5.99 -13.42 -11.00
C LEU A 334 -6.89 -14.16 -11.99
N GLU A 335 -6.85 -15.50 -11.96
CA GLU A 335 -7.71 -16.33 -12.82
C GLU A 335 -9.19 -16.07 -12.52
N SER A 336 -9.53 -15.74 -11.26
CA SER A 336 -10.87 -15.42 -10.78
C SER A 336 -11.39 -14.03 -11.23
N GLN A 337 -10.51 -13.13 -11.68
CA GLN A 337 -10.82 -11.74 -12.03
C GLN A 337 -10.70 -11.51 -13.54
N SER A 338 -11.29 -10.41 -14.03
CA SER A 338 -11.27 -10.09 -15.48
C SER A 338 -10.17 -9.10 -15.84
N ASN A 339 -9.87 -8.17 -14.94
CA ASN A 339 -8.96 -7.06 -15.20
C ASN A 339 -7.49 -7.52 -15.27
N ILE A 340 -6.77 -6.92 -16.20
CA ILE A 340 -5.34 -7.10 -16.38
C ILE A 340 -4.64 -5.91 -15.77
N TYR A 341 -3.60 -6.18 -14.99
CA TYR A 341 -2.76 -5.19 -14.33
C TYR A 341 -1.29 -5.42 -14.65
N THR A 342 -0.44 -4.50 -14.27
CA THR A 342 0.98 -4.80 -14.12
C THR A 342 1.26 -5.27 -12.70
N ILE A 343 2.31 -6.09 -12.53
CA ILE A 343 2.88 -6.44 -11.23
C ILE A 343 4.39 -6.30 -11.31
N SER A 344 5.01 -5.77 -10.26
CA SER A 344 6.46 -5.57 -10.25
C SER A 344 7.20 -6.90 -10.39
N SER A 345 8.18 -6.96 -11.28
CA SER A 345 9.04 -8.15 -11.45
C SER A 345 9.72 -8.54 -10.15
N SER A 346 10.17 -7.57 -9.36
CA SER A 346 10.83 -7.82 -8.06
C SER A 346 9.91 -8.50 -7.04
N SER A 347 8.59 -8.29 -7.13
CA SER A 347 7.62 -8.92 -6.21
C SER A 347 7.39 -10.39 -6.51
N VAL A 348 7.61 -10.84 -7.75
CA VAL A 348 7.34 -12.22 -8.20
C VAL A 348 8.61 -13.02 -8.50
N GLU A 349 9.77 -12.37 -8.57
CA GLU A 349 11.05 -13.01 -8.96
C GLU A 349 11.39 -14.21 -8.08
N SER A 350 11.18 -14.13 -6.77
CA SER A 350 11.47 -15.19 -5.83
C SER A 350 10.63 -16.46 -6.08
N PHE A 351 9.41 -16.31 -6.60
CA PHE A 351 8.55 -17.43 -6.98
C PHE A 351 8.89 -17.98 -8.36
N LEU A 352 9.33 -17.10 -9.28
CA LEU A 352 9.73 -17.51 -10.62
C LEU A 352 11.08 -18.22 -10.64
N ASN A 353 11.97 -17.95 -9.68
CA ASN A 353 13.32 -18.48 -9.63
C ASN A 353 13.58 -19.16 -8.28
N ILE A 354 12.77 -20.18 -7.95
CA ILE A 354 12.93 -20.92 -6.70
C ILE A 354 14.28 -21.67 -6.72
N ASP A 355 15.22 -21.24 -5.87
CA ASP A 355 16.46 -21.99 -5.62
C ASP A 355 16.26 -22.91 -4.42
N VAL A 356 16.00 -24.19 -4.69
CA VAL A 356 15.79 -25.21 -3.65
C VAL A 356 16.95 -25.31 -2.67
N LYS A 357 18.17 -24.95 -3.07
CA LYS A 357 19.33 -24.99 -2.17
C LYS A 357 19.24 -23.98 -1.03
N THR A 358 18.54 -22.86 -1.26
CA THR A 358 18.29 -21.86 -0.21
C THR A 358 17.17 -22.28 0.73
N LEU A 359 16.31 -23.20 0.28
CA LEU A 359 15.17 -23.70 1.06
C LEU A 359 15.54 -24.90 1.95
N VAL A 360 16.55 -25.70 1.60
CA VAL A 360 16.95 -26.83 2.45
C VAL A 360 17.63 -26.34 3.73
N SER A 361 17.46 -27.10 4.81
CA SER A 361 18.12 -26.81 6.07
C SER A 361 19.64 -26.89 5.91
N ASN A 362 20.36 -25.94 6.46
CA ASN A 362 21.82 -26.01 6.58
C ASN A 362 22.27 -26.99 7.67
N TYR A 363 21.34 -27.55 8.43
CA TYR A 363 21.62 -28.53 9.45
C TYR A 363 21.51 -29.94 8.85
N VAL A 364 22.51 -30.76 9.10
CA VAL A 364 22.51 -32.18 8.69
C VAL A 364 21.47 -32.98 9.48
N SER A 365 21.11 -32.49 10.67
CA SER A 365 20.11 -33.09 11.52
C SER A 365 19.51 -32.03 12.47
N ASN A 366 18.26 -32.22 12.88
CA ASN A 366 17.54 -31.36 13.84
C ASN A 366 17.73 -31.85 15.31
N TYR A 367 18.78 -32.59 15.58
CA TYR A 367 19.03 -32.99 16.96
C TYR A 367 19.41 -31.79 17.81
N ILE A 368 18.69 -31.59 18.91
CA ILE A 368 19.05 -30.63 19.94
C ILE A 368 20.26 -31.23 20.65
N PHE A 369 21.39 -30.52 20.68
CA PHE A 369 22.63 -31.03 21.27
C PHE A 369 22.43 -31.48 22.75
N ALA A 370 21.54 -30.80 23.47
CA ALA A 370 21.18 -31.14 24.84
C ALA A 370 20.51 -32.53 24.98
N ASP A 371 19.87 -33.06 23.92
CA ASP A 371 19.18 -34.37 23.93
C ASP A 371 20.10 -35.52 23.51
N LEU A 372 21.30 -35.21 23.04
CA LEU A 372 22.23 -36.25 22.60
C LEU A 372 23.03 -36.80 23.79
N ASP A 373 22.99 -38.12 23.96
CA ASP A 373 23.79 -38.83 24.98
C ASP A 373 25.22 -39.05 24.49
N ARG A 374 25.42 -39.20 23.18
CA ARG A 374 26.70 -39.49 22.58
C ARG A 374 26.81 -38.94 21.16
N VAL A 375 27.96 -38.35 20.84
CA VAL A 375 28.34 -37.97 19.47
C VAL A 375 29.69 -38.60 19.15
N THR A 376 29.76 -39.34 18.04
CA THR A 376 31.04 -39.90 17.55
C THR A 376 31.39 -39.25 16.23
N ILE A 377 32.59 -38.65 16.16
CA ILE A 377 33.15 -38.05 14.95
C ILE A 377 34.31 -38.89 14.47
N GLN A 378 34.25 -39.37 13.24
CA GLN A 378 35.37 -40.07 12.58
C GLN A 378 35.95 -39.12 11.50
N LYS A 379 37.26 -38.84 11.64
CA LYS A 379 37.98 -37.99 10.72
C LYS A 379 39.39 -38.50 10.53
N ASP A 380 39.83 -38.63 9.29
CA ASP A 380 41.20 -39.05 8.92
C ASP A 380 41.67 -40.36 9.55
N GLY A 381 40.73 -41.29 9.85
CA GLY A 381 41.03 -42.59 10.49
C GLY A 381 41.05 -42.54 12.01
N GLU A 382 40.87 -41.38 12.61
CA GLU A 382 40.71 -41.19 14.06
C GLU A 382 39.23 -41.09 14.42
N SER A 383 38.88 -41.54 15.65
CA SER A 383 37.53 -41.49 16.20
C SER A 383 37.53 -40.67 17.48
N TYR A 384 36.69 -39.67 17.52
CA TYR A 384 36.45 -38.81 18.69
C TYR A 384 35.05 -39.10 19.22
N GLU A 385 34.95 -39.49 20.48
CA GLU A 385 33.66 -39.74 21.13
C GLU A 385 33.40 -38.69 22.20
N PHE A 386 32.23 -38.04 22.13
CA PHE A 386 31.73 -37.13 23.12
C PHE A 386 30.55 -37.80 23.85
N THR A 387 30.62 -37.93 25.17
CA THR A 387 29.54 -38.51 25.99
C THR A 387 29.03 -37.46 26.96
N LYS A 388 27.68 -37.47 27.14
CA LYS A 388 26.99 -36.64 28.11
C LYS A 388 26.86 -37.39 29.42
N THR A 389 27.18 -36.72 30.52
CA THR A 389 26.89 -37.19 31.85
C THR A 389 26.07 -36.14 32.60
N THR A 390 24.97 -36.59 33.21
CA THR A 390 24.07 -35.72 33.96
C THR A 390 24.14 -36.13 35.43
N GLU A 391 24.48 -35.18 36.31
CA GLU A 391 24.52 -35.41 37.75
C GLU A 391 23.60 -34.41 38.46
N GLU A 392 22.82 -34.86 39.43
CA GLU A 392 22.10 -34.01 40.34
C GLU A 392 23.04 -33.55 41.44
N LYS A 393 23.23 -32.22 41.58
CA LYS A 393 24.01 -31.61 42.66
C LYS A 393 23.10 -30.81 43.56
N ALA A 394 23.36 -30.83 44.85
CA ALA A 394 22.69 -29.92 45.76
C ALA A 394 23.01 -28.45 45.39
N LYS A 395 22.01 -27.63 45.36
CA LYS A 395 22.19 -26.18 45.16
C LYS A 395 23.05 -25.62 46.32
N GLU A 396 24.09 -24.83 45.97
CA GLU A 396 24.79 -24.07 47.00
C GLU A 396 23.81 -23.01 47.53
N LYS A 397 23.60 -23.03 48.89
CA LYS A 397 22.76 -22.04 49.54
C LYS A 397 23.48 -20.67 49.49
N ASP A 398 22.90 -19.77 48.74
CA ASP A 398 23.27 -18.35 48.85
C ASP A 398 22.54 -17.75 50.08
N ASP A 399 23.29 -17.32 51.08
CA ASP A 399 22.80 -16.87 52.40
C ASP A 399 21.98 -15.55 52.33
N SER A 400 21.55 -15.10 51.18
CA SER A 400 20.95 -13.76 50.97
C SER A 400 19.47 -13.70 50.58
N ASP A 401 18.74 -14.83 50.46
CA ASP A 401 17.32 -14.74 50.03
C ASP A 401 16.37 -15.54 50.95
N ASP A 402 15.59 -14.78 51.74
CA ASP A 402 14.63 -15.28 52.72
C ASP A 402 13.22 -15.49 52.10
N SER A 403 13.14 -15.90 50.84
CA SER A 403 11.88 -16.24 50.17
C SER A 403 11.68 -17.75 50.08
N LYS A 404 10.75 -18.26 50.90
CA LYS A 404 10.29 -19.63 50.86
C LYS A 404 9.54 -19.93 49.56
N SER A 405 10.24 -20.43 48.52
CA SER A 405 9.62 -21.24 47.47
C SER A 405 10.04 -22.69 47.63
N GLU A 406 9.08 -23.63 47.60
CA GLU A 406 9.34 -25.06 47.52
C GLU A 406 9.94 -25.38 46.14
N ASP A 407 11.15 -24.93 45.90
CA ASP A 407 11.90 -25.28 44.69
C ASP A 407 12.91 -26.37 45.09
N SER A 408 13.02 -27.44 44.28
CA SER A 408 13.88 -28.58 44.57
C SER A 408 15.28 -28.15 44.98
N ASP A 409 15.81 -28.68 46.09
CA ASP A 409 17.13 -28.40 46.63
C ASP A 409 18.29 -28.92 45.75
N THR A 410 17.99 -29.40 44.52
CA THR A 410 18.98 -29.95 43.60
C THR A 410 18.94 -29.23 42.24
N GLU A 411 20.09 -29.04 41.65
CA GLU A 411 20.27 -28.60 40.26
C GLU A 411 20.87 -29.74 39.43
N THR A 412 20.43 -29.83 38.18
CA THR A 412 20.96 -30.78 37.21
C THR A 412 22.17 -30.21 36.47
N VAL A 413 23.35 -30.74 36.73
CA VAL A 413 24.58 -30.37 36.04
C VAL A 413 24.88 -31.33 34.92
N THR A 414 24.92 -30.82 33.67
CA THR A 414 25.30 -31.61 32.49
C THR A 414 26.73 -31.34 32.10
N THR A 415 27.53 -32.39 31.96
CA THR A 415 28.95 -32.29 31.58
C THR A 415 29.18 -33.17 30.33
N TYR A 416 29.94 -32.67 29.37
CA TYR A 416 30.34 -33.42 28.17
C TYR A 416 31.82 -33.77 28.26
N PHE A 417 32.16 -35.03 28.04
CA PHE A 417 33.53 -35.54 28.04
C PHE A 417 33.93 -35.96 26.62
N MET A 418 35.16 -35.65 26.21
CA MET A 418 35.76 -36.17 25.00
C MET A 418 36.70 -37.30 25.40
N ASN A 419 36.47 -38.48 24.84
CA ASN A 419 37.30 -39.68 25.01
C ASN A 419 38.11 -39.95 23.74
#